data_ae999376b0c30949b4b94a4b4edaf3bd
#
_entry.id   ae999376b0c30949b4b94a4b4edaf3bd
#
_cell.length_a   1.000
_cell.length_b   1.000
_cell.length_c   1.000
_cell.angle_alpha   90.00
_cell.angle_beta   90.00
_cell.angle_gamma   90.00
#
_symmetry.space_group_name_H-M   'P 1'
#
loop_
_entity.id
_entity.type
_entity.pdbx_description
1 polymer ?
#
loop_
_entity_poly.entity_id
_entity_poly.type
_entity_poly.pdbx_seq_one_letter_code
_entity_poly.pdbx_strand_id
1 'polypeptide(L)'
;MTSPAASAPRRADAVRNRQKVLDAATDAFTELGLEARMEEIARRAGVGVGTVYRHFPTKEALLGELLAEKWRALRDTVQHSLDHEPDPWEAYAGALKRNAEIMAGDAAVRGAIMLSDSPEVWDHAAGAHQELMEVTEVLVERGKRAGVLRRDLEVTDIPPMMAGVCATIDVRGPAGQADWRRHLELALDGTRRRAE
;
A
#
# COMPACT_ATOMS: atom_id res chain seq x y z
N MET A 1 -17.51 31.40 -33.84
CA MET A 1 -16.84 31.67 -32.54
C MET A 1 -17.43 30.71 -31.54
N THR A 2 -16.83 29.56 -31.39
CA THR A 2 -17.27 28.47 -30.49
C THR A 2 -16.42 28.52 -29.23
N SER A 3 -17.05 28.71 -28.08
CA SER A 3 -16.43 28.88 -26.77
C SER A 3 -16.01 27.51 -26.19
N PRO A 4 -14.75 27.29 -25.78
CA PRO A 4 -14.28 26.05 -25.16
C PRO A 4 -14.18 26.16 -23.61
N ALA A 5 -15.27 26.58 -22.91
CA ALA A 5 -15.17 26.87 -21.47
C ALA A 5 -16.01 25.97 -20.52
N ALA A 6 -16.55 24.83 -21.01
CA ALA A 6 -17.46 24.00 -20.19
C ALA A 6 -16.88 22.66 -19.66
N SER A 7 -15.59 22.34 -19.89
CA SER A 7 -15.04 21.02 -19.55
C SER A 7 -14.24 20.96 -18.24
N ALA A 8 -13.71 22.06 -17.74
CA ALA A 8 -12.86 22.09 -16.54
C ALA A 8 -13.62 21.81 -15.21
N PRO A 9 -14.83 22.38 -14.94
CA PRO A 9 -15.58 22.10 -13.70
C PRO A 9 -15.99 20.65 -13.59
N ARG A 10 -16.44 20.02 -14.67
CA ARG A 10 -16.88 18.61 -14.69
C ARG A 10 -15.75 17.62 -14.40
N ARG A 11 -14.52 17.89 -14.87
CA ARG A 11 -13.36 17.06 -14.56
C ARG A 11 -12.96 17.16 -13.09
N ALA A 12 -12.95 18.36 -12.52
CA ALA A 12 -12.64 18.57 -11.11
C ALA A 12 -13.68 17.91 -10.19
N ASP A 13 -14.98 17.96 -10.57
CA ASP A 13 -16.06 17.29 -9.84
C ASP A 13 -15.92 15.76 -9.93
N ALA A 14 -15.55 15.21 -11.08
CA ALA A 14 -15.34 13.78 -11.27
C ALA A 14 -14.16 13.28 -10.41
N VAL A 15 -13.04 14.02 -10.37
CA VAL A 15 -11.90 13.68 -9.51
C VAL A 15 -12.28 13.73 -8.03
N ARG A 16 -12.97 14.79 -7.60
CA ARG A 16 -13.44 14.89 -6.20
C ARG A 16 -14.41 13.77 -5.83
N ASN A 17 -15.34 13.41 -6.72
CA ASN A 17 -16.28 12.33 -6.46
C ASN A 17 -15.58 10.97 -6.43
N ARG A 18 -14.56 10.75 -7.28
CA ARG A 18 -13.76 9.54 -7.25
C ARG A 18 -13.05 9.39 -5.90
N GLN A 19 -12.40 10.45 -5.40
CA GLN A 19 -11.73 10.43 -4.10
C GLN A 19 -12.71 10.17 -2.95
N LYS A 20 -13.88 10.82 -2.93
CA LYS A 20 -14.93 10.53 -1.93
C LYS A 20 -15.35 9.07 -1.90
N VAL A 21 -15.41 8.42 -3.08
CA VAL A 21 -15.75 7.00 -3.16
C VAL A 21 -14.62 6.15 -2.58
N LEU A 22 -13.35 6.46 -2.85
CA LEU A 22 -12.19 5.74 -2.31
C LEU A 22 -12.10 5.89 -0.78
N ASP A 23 -12.28 7.10 -0.26
CA ASP A 23 -12.28 7.36 1.19
C ASP A 23 -13.41 6.56 1.87
N ALA A 24 -14.64 6.65 1.33
CA ALA A 24 -15.79 5.92 1.85
C ALA A 24 -15.64 4.39 1.73
N ALA A 25 -14.95 3.91 0.70
CA ALA A 25 -14.65 2.50 0.52
C ALA A 25 -13.65 2.00 1.57
N THR A 26 -12.60 2.78 1.84
CA THR A 26 -11.64 2.48 2.91
C THR A 26 -12.34 2.32 4.26
N ASP A 27 -13.22 3.27 4.62
CA ASP A 27 -13.99 3.20 5.86
C ASP A 27 -14.93 1.99 5.89
N ALA A 28 -15.65 1.73 4.78
CA ALA A 28 -16.58 0.62 4.69
C ALA A 28 -15.86 -0.74 4.78
N PHE A 29 -14.73 -0.91 4.10
CA PHE A 29 -13.95 -2.15 4.17
C PHE A 29 -13.26 -2.33 5.52
N THR A 30 -12.89 -1.23 6.22
CA THR A 30 -12.37 -1.31 7.59
C THR A 30 -13.41 -1.85 8.57
N GLU A 31 -14.66 -1.40 8.43
CA GLU A 31 -15.74 -1.76 9.36
C GLU A 31 -16.41 -3.09 9.02
N LEU A 32 -16.64 -3.36 7.74
CA LEU A 32 -17.47 -4.47 7.24
C LEU A 32 -16.65 -5.55 6.53
N GLY A 33 -15.36 -5.35 6.38
CA GLY A 33 -14.51 -6.25 5.59
C GLY A 33 -14.99 -6.35 4.14
N LEU A 34 -14.74 -7.49 3.51
CA LEU A 34 -15.15 -7.75 2.14
C LEU A 34 -16.67 -7.90 1.96
N GLU A 35 -17.49 -7.83 3.03
CA GLU A 35 -18.95 -7.83 2.93
C GLU A 35 -19.53 -6.44 2.58
N ALA A 36 -18.71 -5.36 2.64
CA ALA A 36 -19.15 -4.02 2.24
C ALA A 36 -19.68 -4.01 0.81
N ARG A 37 -20.89 -3.45 0.62
CA ARG A 37 -21.58 -3.38 -0.67
C ARG A 37 -21.37 -2.04 -1.35
N MET A 38 -21.40 -2.01 -2.68
CA MET A 38 -21.23 -0.78 -3.46
C MET A 38 -22.29 0.29 -3.15
N GLU A 39 -23.51 -0.13 -2.81
CA GLU A 39 -24.61 0.77 -2.39
C GLU A 39 -24.29 1.47 -1.06
N GLU A 40 -23.70 0.77 -0.11
CA GLU A 40 -23.28 1.32 1.18
C GLU A 40 -22.12 2.31 0.99
N ILE A 41 -21.15 1.99 0.13
CA ILE A 41 -20.06 2.89 -0.22
C ILE A 41 -20.60 4.16 -0.88
N ALA A 42 -21.54 4.06 -1.81
CA ALA A 42 -22.19 5.20 -2.45
C ALA A 42 -22.89 6.12 -1.42
N ARG A 43 -23.61 5.50 -0.48
CA ARG A 43 -24.31 6.20 0.60
C ARG A 43 -23.31 6.98 1.49
N ARG A 44 -22.19 6.35 1.90
CA ARG A 44 -21.14 6.98 2.71
C ARG A 44 -20.44 8.11 1.96
N ALA A 45 -20.14 7.90 0.67
CA ALA A 45 -19.51 8.90 -0.19
C ALA A 45 -20.44 10.09 -0.52
N GLY A 46 -21.73 9.99 -0.23
CA GLY A 46 -22.73 11.02 -0.59
C GLY A 46 -22.93 11.18 -2.10
N VAL A 47 -22.77 10.09 -2.87
CA VAL A 47 -22.96 10.07 -4.32
C VAL A 47 -24.00 9.04 -4.73
N GLY A 48 -24.56 9.20 -5.94
CA GLY A 48 -25.46 8.17 -6.49
C GLY A 48 -24.69 6.88 -6.81
N VAL A 49 -25.32 5.72 -6.60
CA VAL A 49 -24.72 4.40 -6.87
C VAL A 49 -24.26 4.26 -8.32
N GLY A 50 -24.98 4.83 -9.29
CA GLY A 50 -24.56 4.89 -10.69
C GLY A 50 -23.28 5.71 -10.92
N THR A 51 -22.94 6.63 -10.01
CA THR A 51 -21.66 7.35 -10.05
C THR A 51 -20.53 6.44 -9.61
N VAL A 52 -20.76 5.61 -8.58
CA VAL A 52 -19.76 4.62 -8.13
C VAL A 52 -19.46 3.64 -9.24
N TYR A 53 -20.48 2.99 -9.83
CA TYR A 53 -20.28 2.00 -10.91
C TYR A 53 -19.67 2.60 -12.19
N ARG A 54 -19.84 3.89 -12.43
CA ARG A 54 -19.18 4.56 -13.56
C ARG A 54 -17.68 4.74 -13.34
N HIS A 55 -17.22 4.93 -12.10
CA HIS A 55 -15.81 5.03 -11.75
C HIS A 55 -15.18 3.66 -11.52
N PHE A 56 -15.91 2.74 -10.92
CA PHE A 56 -15.48 1.41 -10.52
C PHE A 56 -16.55 0.40 -10.91
N PRO A 57 -16.44 -0.21 -12.11
CA PRO A 57 -17.47 -1.10 -12.64
C PRO A 57 -17.73 -2.33 -11.78
N THR A 58 -16.72 -2.79 -11.05
CA THR A 58 -16.80 -3.94 -10.15
C THR A 58 -16.25 -3.55 -8.76
N LYS A 59 -16.55 -4.35 -7.76
CA LYS A 59 -15.97 -4.21 -6.43
C LYS A 59 -14.47 -4.51 -6.44
N GLU A 60 -14.08 -5.46 -7.26
CA GLU A 60 -12.68 -5.84 -7.49
C GLU A 60 -11.89 -4.68 -8.09
N ALA A 61 -12.45 -3.94 -9.04
CA ALA A 61 -11.84 -2.73 -9.59
C ALA A 61 -11.64 -1.64 -8.52
N LEU A 62 -12.61 -1.48 -7.61
CA LEU A 62 -12.50 -0.54 -6.49
C LEU A 62 -11.43 -0.98 -5.48
N LEU A 63 -11.39 -2.26 -5.12
CA LEU A 63 -10.35 -2.83 -4.24
C LEU A 63 -8.97 -2.72 -4.85
N GLY A 64 -8.84 -3.02 -6.15
CA GLY A 64 -7.58 -2.92 -6.88
C GLY A 64 -7.05 -1.49 -6.93
N GLU A 65 -7.92 -0.49 -7.05
CA GLU A 65 -7.50 0.92 -6.98
C GLU A 65 -7.06 1.34 -5.58
N LEU A 66 -7.75 0.90 -4.53
CA LEU A 66 -7.31 1.15 -3.14
C LEU A 66 -5.95 0.52 -2.88
N LEU A 67 -5.72 -0.69 -3.39
CA LEU A 67 -4.44 -1.36 -3.32
C LEU A 67 -3.36 -0.59 -4.08
N ALA A 68 -3.67 -0.12 -5.29
CA ALA A 68 -2.74 0.69 -6.10
C ALA A 68 -2.37 2.01 -5.41
N GLU A 69 -3.34 2.72 -4.80
CA GLU A 69 -3.06 3.93 -4.00
C GLU A 69 -2.12 3.62 -2.82
N LYS A 70 -2.34 2.49 -2.15
CA LYS A 70 -1.47 2.06 -1.06
C LYS A 70 -0.04 1.81 -1.54
N TRP A 71 0.14 1.09 -2.63
CA TRP A 71 1.48 0.82 -3.16
C TRP A 71 2.19 2.09 -3.63
N ARG A 72 1.48 3.06 -4.21
CA ARG A 72 2.04 4.38 -4.51
C ARG A 72 2.50 5.10 -3.23
N ALA A 73 1.73 5.06 -2.16
CA ALA A 73 2.13 5.63 -0.88
C ALA A 73 3.39 4.96 -0.31
N LEU A 74 3.49 3.63 -0.39
CA LEU A 74 4.70 2.89 0.01
C LEU A 74 5.91 3.25 -0.86
N ARG A 75 5.73 3.34 -2.18
CA ARG A 75 6.75 3.80 -3.12
C ARG A 75 7.27 5.19 -2.74
N ASP A 76 6.38 6.10 -2.44
CA ASP A 76 6.74 7.48 -2.10
C ASP A 76 7.58 7.56 -0.82
N THR A 77 7.35 6.68 0.17
CA THR A 77 8.22 6.60 1.36
C THR A 77 9.61 6.07 1.03
N VAL A 78 9.72 5.10 0.11
CA VAL A 78 11.02 4.58 -0.35
C VAL A 78 11.77 5.65 -1.13
N GLN A 79 11.09 6.32 -2.07
CA GLN A 79 11.68 7.42 -2.84
C GLN A 79 12.16 8.55 -1.93
N HIS A 80 11.34 8.96 -0.96
CA HIS A 80 11.72 9.97 0.03
C HIS A 80 12.99 9.58 0.79
N SER A 81 13.13 8.31 1.15
CA SER A 81 14.33 7.83 1.86
C SER A 81 15.56 7.86 0.97
N LEU A 82 15.41 7.51 -0.30
CA LEU A 82 16.51 7.59 -1.28
C LEU A 82 17.01 9.03 -1.47
N ASP A 83 16.10 9.98 -1.48
CA ASP A 83 16.39 11.39 -1.79
C ASP A 83 16.96 12.15 -0.58
N HIS A 84 16.59 11.79 0.65
CA HIS A 84 16.85 12.62 1.83
C HIS A 84 17.69 11.95 2.92
N GLU A 85 17.83 10.60 2.91
CA GLU A 85 18.60 9.91 3.93
C GLU A 85 19.98 9.51 3.39
N PRO A 86 21.07 10.16 3.87
CA PRO A 86 22.41 9.88 3.39
C PRO A 86 22.95 8.53 3.87
N ASP A 87 22.59 8.07 5.07
CA ASP A 87 23.02 6.76 5.59
C ASP A 87 22.28 5.62 4.89
N PRO A 88 22.99 4.69 4.24
CA PRO A 88 22.35 3.61 3.48
C PRO A 88 21.53 2.65 4.30
N TRP A 89 21.91 2.40 5.57
CA TRP A 89 21.15 1.54 6.47
C TRP A 89 19.87 2.24 6.95
N GLU A 90 19.99 3.50 7.38
CA GLU A 90 18.82 4.27 7.84
C GLU A 90 17.84 4.55 6.70
N ALA A 91 18.35 4.77 5.48
CA ALA A 91 17.49 4.86 4.29
C ALA A 91 16.64 3.59 4.10
N TYR A 92 17.28 2.41 4.12
CA TYR A 92 16.65 1.12 3.94
C TYR A 92 15.71 0.79 5.11
N ALA A 93 16.22 0.76 6.33
CA ALA A 93 15.46 0.39 7.51
C ALA A 93 14.33 1.38 7.80
N GLY A 94 14.60 2.68 7.64
CA GLY A 94 13.62 3.74 7.83
C GLY A 94 12.47 3.68 6.81
N ALA A 95 12.75 3.38 5.54
CA ALA A 95 11.72 3.18 4.53
C ALA A 95 10.80 2.01 4.90
N LEU A 96 11.36 0.85 5.25
CA LEU A 96 10.57 -0.33 5.61
C LEU A 96 9.79 -0.15 6.91
N LYS A 97 10.34 0.58 7.90
CA LYS A 97 9.62 0.94 9.13
C LYS A 97 8.40 1.83 8.82
N ARG A 98 8.57 2.86 8.01
CA ARG A 98 7.43 3.71 7.58
C ARG A 98 6.40 2.94 6.77
N ASN A 99 6.84 2.06 5.88
CA ASN A 99 5.94 1.20 5.12
C ASN A 99 5.13 0.28 6.05
N ALA A 100 5.76 -0.31 7.06
CA ALA A 100 5.07 -1.13 8.06
C ALA A 100 4.06 -0.31 8.89
N GLU A 101 4.38 0.93 9.27
CA GLU A 101 3.43 1.83 9.96
C GLU A 101 2.21 2.16 9.08
N ILE A 102 2.41 2.45 7.80
CA ILE A 102 1.32 2.67 6.83
C ILE A 102 0.42 1.43 6.74
N MET A 103 1.02 0.25 6.63
CA MET A 103 0.28 -1.01 6.57
C MET A 103 -0.44 -1.32 7.89
N ALA A 104 0.17 -1.01 9.04
CA ALA A 104 -0.44 -1.23 10.35
C ALA A 104 -1.67 -0.33 10.57
N GLY A 105 -1.63 0.90 10.06
CA GLY A 105 -2.72 1.87 10.17
C GLY A 105 -3.93 1.58 9.29
N ASP A 106 -3.82 0.64 8.34
CA ASP A 106 -4.87 0.37 7.35
C ASP A 106 -5.30 -1.10 7.34
N ALA A 107 -6.18 -1.44 8.28
CA ALA A 107 -6.71 -2.79 8.42
C ALA A 107 -7.50 -3.26 7.20
N ALA A 108 -8.20 -2.33 6.50
CA ALA A 108 -9.01 -2.66 5.33
C ALA A 108 -8.14 -3.13 4.15
N VAL A 109 -7.12 -2.33 3.82
CA VAL A 109 -6.21 -2.69 2.72
C VAL A 109 -5.41 -3.93 3.09
N ARG A 110 -4.94 -4.05 4.34
CA ARG A 110 -4.26 -5.25 4.81
C ARG A 110 -5.14 -6.49 4.68
N GLY A 111 -6.40 -6.39 5.08
CA GLY A 111 -7.39 -7.46 4.91
C GLY A 111 -7.65 -7.79 3.45
N ALA A 112 -7.79 -6.78 2.59
CA ALA A 112 -7.99 -6.97 1.16
C ALA A 112 -6.79 -7.67 0.49
N ILE A 113 -5.55 -7.28 0.83
CA ILE A 113 -4.32 -7.92 0.33
C ILE A 113 -4.25 -9.39 0.80
N MET A 114 -4.55 -9.65 2.07
CA MET A 114 -4.43 -10.98 2.68
C MET A 114 -5.54 -11.95 2.26
N LEU A 115 -6.72 -11.43 1.90
CA LEU A 115 -7.93 -12.22 1.67
C LEU A 115 -8.40 -12.20 0.21
N SER A 116 -7.77 -11.41 -0.67
CA SER A 116 -8.18 -11.35 -2.07
C SER A 116 -7.45 -12.39 -2.91
N ASP A 117 -8.16 -13.46 -3.27
CA ASP A 117 -7.74 -14.42 -4.29
C ASP A 117 -8.13 -13.95 -5.71
N SER A 118 -8.62 -12.71 -5.87
CA SER A 118 -9.12 -12.19 -7.14
C SER A 118 -7.97 -11.71 -8.03
N PRO A 119 -7.72 -12.35 -9.18
CA PRO A 119 -6.75 -11.85 -10.16
C PRO A 119 -7.05 -10.43 -10.63
N GLU A 120 -8.33 -10.05 -10.74
CA GLU A 120 -8.75 -8.71 -11.18
C GLU A 120 -8.26 -7.62 -10.22
N VAL A 121 -8.26 -7.84 -8.90
CA VAL A 121 -7.72 -6.90 -7.90
C VAL A 121 -6.22 -6.70 -8.14
N TRP A 122 -5.49 -7.78 -8.34
CA TRP A 122 -4.05 -7.74 -8.57
C TRP A 122 -3.69 -7.09 -9.91
N ASP A 123 -4.42 -7.39 -10.96
CA ASP A 123 -4.20 -6.81 -12.30
C ASP A 123 -4.39 -5.29 -12.29
N HIS A 124 -5.39 -4.77 -11.56
CA HIS A 124 -5.59 -3.33 -11.41
C HIS A 124 -4.44 -2.62 -10.69
N ALA A 125 -3.83 -3.30 -9.74
CA ALA A 125 -2.77 -2.73 -8.91
C ALA A 125 -1.34 -3.03 -9.44
N ALA A 126 -1.19 -3.90 -10.45
CA ALA A 126 0.09 -4.41 -10.92
C ALA A 126 1.09 -3.31 -11.29
N GLY A 127 0.66 -2.26 -11.99
CA GLY A 127 1.54 -1.15 -12.36
C GLY A 127 2.11 -0.41 -11.14
N ALA A 128 1.27 -0.12 -10.14
CA ALA A 128 1.73 0.54 -8.91
C ALA A 128 2.65 -0.36 -8.09
N HIS A 129 2.41 -1.67 -8.10
CA HIS A 129 3.31 -2.65 -7.47
C HIS A 129 4.66 -2.68 -8.15
N GLN A 130 4.70 -2.69 -9.49
CA GLN A 130 5.94 -2.68 -10.25
C GLN A 130 6.77 -1.42 -9.95
N GLU A 131 6.15 -0.23 -9.94
CA GLU A 131 6.83 1.02 -9.57
C GLU A 131 7.43 0.97 -8.16
N LEU A 132 6.72 0.39 -7.19
CA LEU A 132 7.24 0.17 -5.83
C LEU A 132 8.46 -0.77 -5.84
N MET A 133 8.39 -1.86 -6.59
CA MET A 133 9.51 -2.82 -6.68
C MET A 133 10.75 -2.20 -7.32
N GLU A 134 10.59 -1.42 -8.39
CA GLU A 134 11.69 -0.72 -9.07
C GLU A 134 12.43 0.25 -8.12
N VAL A 135 11.70 1.08 -7.37
CA VAL A 135 12.34 2.00 -6.44
C VAL A 135 12.96 1.28 -5.22
N THR A 136 12.34 0.18 -4.79
CA THR A 136 12.87 -0.66 -3.69
C THR A 136 14.16 -1.37 -4.11
N GLU A 137 14.26 -1.81 -5.36
CA GLU A 137 15.50 -2.39 -5.90
C GLU A 137 16.67 -1.40 -5.85
N VAL A 138 16.43 -0.14 -6.23
CA VAL A 138 17.45 0.92 -6.12
C VAL A 138 17.91 1.08 -4.66
N LEU A 139 16.99 1.03 -3.70
CA LEU A 139 17.29 1.14 -2.28
C LEU A 139 18.11 -0.05 -1.78
N VAL A 140 17.74 -1.28 -2.15
CA VAL A 140 18.48 -2.52 -1.80
C VAL A 140 19.88 -2.49 -2.39
N GLU A 141 20.02 -2.16 -3.67
CA GLU A 141 21.33 -2.10 -4.33
C GLU A 141 22.23 -1.00 -3.77
N ARG A 142 21.68 0.13 -3.31
CA ARG A 142 22.42 1.14 -2.56
C ARG A 142 22.99 0.56 -1.25
N GLY A 143 22.19 -0.18 -0.49
CA GLY A 143 22.60 -0.81 0.76
C GLY A 143 23.62 -1.92 0.55
N LYS A 144 23.49 -2.74 -0.50
CA LYS A 144 24.47 -3.78 -0.87
C LYS A 144 25.82 -3.18 -1.27
N ARG A 145 25.83 -2.13 -2.10
CA ARG A 145 27.06 -1.41 -2.50
C ARG A 145 27.76 -0.76 -1.32
N ALA A 146 27.01 -0.23 -0.37
CA ALA A 146 27.56 0.33 0.87
C ALA A 146 28.05 -0.75 1.87
N GLY A 147 27.76 -2.03 1.62
CA GLY A 147 28.14 -3.13 2.48
C GLY A 147 27.35 -3.22 3.79
N VAL A 148 26.20 -2.56 3.89
CA VAL A 148 25.33 -2.62 5.06
C VAL A 148 24.28 -3.72 4.95
N LEU A 149 23.90 -4.11 3.74
CA LEU A 149 23.02 -5.24 3.45
C LEU A 149 23.81 -6.47 3.01
N ARG A 150 23.24 -7.64 3.30
CA ARG A 150 23.79 -8.93 2.83
C ARG A 150 23.75 -8.98 1.31
N ARG A 151 24.77 -9.62 0.70
CA ARG A 151 24.97 -9.62 -0.76
C ARG A 151 23.92 -10.43 -1.53
N ASP A 152 23.38 -11.44 -0.87
CA ASP A 152 22.38 -12.36 -1.41
C ASP A 152 20.93 -11.91 -1.21
N LEU A 153 20.69 -10.71 -0.65
CA LEU A 153 19.38 -10.12 -0.53
C LEU A 153 18.89 -9.70 -1.92
N GLU A 154 17.71 -10.16 -2.31
CA GLU A 154 17.03 -9.75 -3.53
C GLU A 154 15.83 -8.87 -3.21
N VAL A 155 15.45 -7.99 -4.15
CA VAL A 155 14.26 -7.14 -3.96
C VAL A 155 12.99 -7.98 -3.79
N THR A 156 12.93 -9.15 -4.39
CA THR A 156 11.83 -10.13 -4.27
C THR A 156 11.69 -10.74 -2.87
N ASP A 157 12.70 -10.62 -2.00
CA ASP A 157 12.61 -11.05 -0.58
C ASP A 157 11.80 -10.07 0.26
N ILE A 158 11.71 -8.80 -0.16
CA ILE A 158 11.08 -7.74 0.64
C ILE A 158 9.57 -7.94 0.79
N PRO A 159 8.78 -8.19 -0.27
CA PRO A 159 7.33 -8.39 -0.11
C PRO A 159 6.96 -9.53 0.85
N PRO A 160 7.48 -10.76 0.75
CA PRO A 160 7.12 -11.83 1.67
C PRO A 160 7.61 -11.56 3.11
N MET A 161 8.78 -10.91 3.28
CA MET A 161 9.26 -10.48 4.58
C MET A 161 8.28 -9.48 5.23
N MET A 162 7.88 -8.45 4.50
CA MET A 162 6.92 -7.46 4.99
C MET A 162 5.52 -8.04 5.22
N ALA A 163 5.07 -8.97 4.36
CA ALA A 163 3.82 -9.69 4.58
C ALA A 163 3.84 -10.50 5.88
N GLY A 164 4.96 -11.18 6.18
CA GLY A 164 5.16 -11.89 7.45
C GLY A 164 5.08 -10.96 8.66
N VAL A 165 5.69 -9.77 8.60
CA VAL A 165 5.58 -8.75 9.66
C VAL A 165 4.12 -8.28 9.78
N CYS A 166 3.47 -7.93 8.68
CA CYS A 166 2.08 -7.47 8.68
C CYS A 166 1.11 -8.52 9.23
N ALA A 167 1.35 -9.80 8.98
CA ALA A 167 0.54 -10.88 9.52
C ALA A 167 0.56 -10.93 11.06
N THR A 168 1.58 -10.37 11.72
CA THR A 168 1.66 -10.32 13.18
C THR A 168 0.89 -9.15 13.81
N ILE A 169 0.43 -8.17 13.02
CA ILE A 169 -0.22 -6.96 13.55
C ILE A 169 -1.50 -7.30 14.32
N ASP A 170 -2.27 -8.26 13.83
CA ASP A 170 -3.56 -8.64 14.41
C ASP A 170 -3.46 -9.91 15.29
N VAL A 171 -2.25 -10.47 15.45
CA VAL A 171 -2.05 -11.68 16.26
C VAL A 171 -2.21 -11.38 17.74
N ARG A 172 -3.14 -12.07 18.39
CA ARG A 172 -3.33 -12.06 19.84
C ARG A 172 -3.07 -13.45 20.39
N GLY A 173 -2.15 -13.54 21.35
CA GLY A 173 -1.84 -14.76 22.05
C GLY A 173 -2.12 -14.65 23.56
N PRO A 174 -1.83 -15.71 24.34
CA PRO A 174 -1.98 -15.72 25.81
C PRO A 174 -1.15 -14.60 26.49
N ALA A 175 -0.06 -14.17 25.88
CA ALA A 175 0.81 -13.08 26.37
C ALA A 175 0.36 -11.67 25.92
N GLY A 176 -0.79 -11.55 25.25
CA GLY A 176 -1.29 -10.28 24.70
C GLY A 176 -1.12 -10.15 23.19
N GLN A 177 -1.17 -8.92 22.70
CA GLN A 177 -0.97 -8.62 21.27
C GLN A 177 0.51 -8.79 20.90
N ALA A 178 0.78 -9.40 19.75
CA ALA A 178 2.14 -9.50 19.22
C ALA A 178 2.69 -8.09 18.91
N ASP A 179 3.94 -7.86 19.29
CA ASP A 179 4.64 -6.63 18.94
C ASP A 179 5.24 -6.75 17.53
N TRP A 180 4.48 -6.34 16.53
CA TRP A 180 4.91 -6.38 15.14
C TRP A 180 6.15 -5.50 14.88
N ARG A 181 6.37 -4.44 15.66
CA ARG A 181 7.58 -3.61 15.56
C ARG A 181 8.81 -4.41 15.93
N ARG A 182 8.71 -5.21 16.98
CA ARG A 182 9.79 -6.13 17.34
C ARG A 182 10.06 -7.17 16.27
N HIS A 183 9.02 -7.71 15.62
CA HIS A 183 9.18 -8.65 14.50
C HIS A 183 9.86 -7.97 13.30
N LEU A 184 9.48 -6.72 13.01
CA LEU A 184 10.12 -5.95 11.96
C LEU A 184 11.62 -5.72 12.24
N GLU A 185 11.99 -5.37 13.48
CA GLU A 185 13.40 -5.22 13.86
C GLU A 185 14.20 -6.50 13.63
N LEU A 186 13.66 -7.65 14.06
CA LEU A 186 14.29 -8.95 13.83
C LEU A 186 14.44 -9.28 12.33
N ALA A 187 13.41 -8.96 11.54
CA ALA A 187 13.46 -9.15 10.09
C ALA A 187 14.54 -8.24 9.46
N LEU A 188 14.58 -6.97 9.84
CA LEU A 188 15.60 -6.02 9.35
C LEU A 188 17.02 -6.45 9.75
N ASP A 189 17.22 -6.89 10.98
CA ASP A 189 18.54 -7.41 11.42
C ASP A 189 18.97 -8.64 10.59
N GLY A 190 18.02 -9.47 10.16
CA GLY A 190 18.26 -10.59 9.26
C GLY A 190 18.76 -10.18 7.87
N THR A 191 18.51 -8.93 7.44
CA THR A 191 18.98 -8.39 6.15
C THR A 191 20.37 -7.74 6.23
N ARG A 192 20.88 -7.51 7.42
CA ARG A 192 22.23 -6.92 7.60
C ARG A 192 23.32 -7.82 7.04
N ARG A 193 24.39 -7.21 6.56
CA ARG A 193 25.62 -7.92 6.25
C ARG A 193 26.14 -8.58 7.52
N ARG A 194 26.37 -9.89 7.48
CA ARG A 194 27.07 -10.60 8.56
C ARG A 194 28.56 -10.26 8.50
N ALA A 195 29.16 -9.96 9.66
CA ALA A 195 30.60 -9.95 9.76
C ALA A 195 31.12 -11.38 9.48
N GLU A 196 32.09 -11.49 8.58
CA GLU A 196 32.81 -12.73 8.34
C GLU A 196 33.71 -13.06 9.55
#